data_965147060e229e7a950af0f14305833c
#
_entry.id   965147060e229e7a950af0f14305833c
#
_cell.length_a   1.000
_cell.length_b   1.000
_cell.length_c   1.000
_cell.angle_alpha   90.00
_cell.angle_beta   90.00
_cell.angle_gamma   90.00
#
_symmetry.space_group_name_H-M   'P 1'
#
loop_
_entity.id
_entity.type
_entity.pdbx_description
1 polymer ?
#
loop_
_entity_poly.entity_id
_entity_poly.type
_entity_poly.pdbx_seq_one_letter_code
_entity_poly.pdbx_strand_id
1 'polypeptide(L)'
;MLEISALHPAQRTDLERVAGLIFENSDDAQTEGAAVLIAHWNGALSGFATRSERRVHPHASSLTIGVLPEFRGLGIGGALWRELIATMPSDRVWRVGLSEDRTAGKAFLERRGFRVVRRTWFAALGFAPATSLEADLVWAQQPSQMVIAALIRDHYTATHGVNPPAALGLETWRELFLDETLPDSLRLLTHNGVPIAATALAPSLDGRSDTLDVAFLSVRVDWHVQALRIIPALLNELLSAARAYGAMRVMLEVDSTDPVAMHALSQSTAQDACWLTLQNAIPEPAARTMGA
;
A
#
# COMPACT_ATOMS: atom_id res chain seq x y z
N MET A 1 -36.18 7.79 -2.84
CA MET A 1 -36.05 6.31 -2.72
C MET A 1 -34.61 5.97 -2.96
N LEU A 2 -34.02 5.04 -2.19
CA LEU A 2 -32.66 4.52 -2.39
C LEU A 2 -32.71 3.31 -3.31
N GLU A 3 -31.87 3.31 -4.34
CA GLU A 3 -31.68 2.20 -5.27
C GLU A 3 -30.20 1.84 -5.30
N ILE A 4 -29.87 0.55 -5.17
CA ILE A 4 -28.50 0.03 -5.28
C ILE A 4 -28.48 -1.03 -6.37
N SER A 5 -27.52 -0.93 -7.28
CA SER A 5 -27.34 -1.88 -8.38
C SER A 5 -25.87 -2.13 -8.65
N ALA A 6 -25.57 -3.23 -9.35
CA ALA A 6 -24.25 -3.44 -9.93
C ALA A 6 -23.97 -2.35 -10.99
N LEU A 7 -22.72 -1.94 -11.10
CA LEU A 7 -22.28 -0.95 -12.08
C LEU A 7 -22.49 -1.50 -13.50
N HIS A 8 -23.26 -0.76 -14.30
CA HIS A 8 -23.37 -1.03 -15.73
C HIS A 8 -22.19 -0.33 -16.47
N PRO A 9 -21.61 -0.92 -17.54
CA PRO A 9 -20.48 -0.32 -18.27
C PRO A 9 -20.71 1.14 -18.69
N ALA A 10 -21.95 1.50 -19.08
CA ALA A 10 -22.32 2.86 -19.45
C ALA A 10 -22.22 3.89 -18.29
N GLN A 11 -22.13 3.44 -17.05
CA GLN A 11 -22.07 4.28 -15.85
C GLN A 11 -20.63 4.45 -15.32
N ARG A 12 -19.62 3.90 -16.03
CA ARG A 12 -18.21 3.95 -15.59
C ARG A 12 -17.71 5.38 -15.41
N THR A 13 -18.03 6.27 -16.36
CA THR A 13 -17.63 7.69 -16.29
C THR A 13 -18.25 8.40 -15.08
N ASP A 14 -19.49 8.06 -14.72
CA ASP A 14 -20.13 8.61 -13.53
C ASP A 14 -19.46 8.12 -12.24
N LEU A 15 -19.06 6.84 -12.22
CA LEU A 15 -18.30 6.29 -11.10
C LEU A 15 -16.94 6.99 -10.94
N GLU A 16 -16.19 7.15 -12.02
CA GLU A 16 -14.88 7.82 -12.01
C GLU A 16 -15.00 9.24 -11.48
N ARG A 17 -16.03 9.97 -11.90
CA ARG A 17 -16.32 11.32 -11.39
C ARG A 17 -16.62 11.32 -9.89
N VAL A 18 -17.45 10.39 -9.40
CA VAL A 18 -17.81 10.29 -7.97
C VAL A 18 -16.62 9.80 -7.14
N ALA A 19 -15.84 8.84 -7.65
CA ALA A 19 -14.63 8.38 -7.01
C ALA A 19 -13.62 9.53 -6.88
N GLY A 20 -13.40 10.33 -7.92
CA GLY A 20 -12.54 11.50 -7.89
C GLY A 20 -13.00 12.59 -6.89
N LEU A 21 -14.30 12.74 -6.68
CA LEU A 21 -14.84 13.68 -5.67
C LEU A 21 -14.73 13.16 -4.22
N ILE A 22 -14.64 11.85 -4.04
CA ILE A 22 -14.58 11.22 -2.71
C ILE A 22 -13.13 10.90 -2.31
N PHE A 23 -12.32 10.54 -3.28
CA PHE A 23 -10.91 10.18 -3.13
C PHE A 23 -10.08 11.04 -4.08
N GLU A 24 -9.23 11.88 -3.55
CA GLU A 24 -8.37 12.77 -4.35
C GLU A 24 -7.34 11.99 -5.20
N ASN A 25 -7.13 10.70 -4.93
CA ASN A 25 -6.25 9.79 -5.67
C ASN A 25 -6.77 8.34 -5.55
N SER A 26 -7.80 7.96 -6.29
CA SER A 26 -8.29 6.58 -6.20
C SER A 26 -7.95 5.73 -7.43
N ASP A 27 -6.72 5.20 -7.48
CA ASP A 27 -6.39 4.07 -8.35
C ASP A 27 -7.19 2.80 -8.00
N ASP A 28 -7.73 2.72 -6.79
CA ASP A 28 -8.52 1.58 -6.31
C ASP A 28 -9.85 1.36 -7.07
N ALA A 29 -10.36 2.37 -7.79
CA ALA A 29 -11.58 2.22 -8.59
C ALA A 29 -11.36 1.50 -9.93
N GLN A 30 -10.11 1.29 -10.35
CA GLN A 30 -9.75 0.73 -11.67
C GLN A 30 -9.38 -0.75 -11.65
N THR A 31 -9.52 -1.47 -10.55
CA THR A 31 -9.15 -2.89 -10.48
C THR A 31 -10.04 -3.74 -11.37
N GLU A 32 -9.46 -4.33 -12.41
CA GLU A 32 -10.10 -5.34 -13.26
C GLU A 32 -10.61 -6.49 -12.38
N GLY A 33 -11.88 -6.85 -12.57
CA GLY A 33 -12.54 -7.91 -11.79
C GLY A 33 -13.13 -7.46 -10.46
N ALA A 34 -13.14 -6.15 -10.14
CA ALA A 34 -13.79 -5.64 -8.95
C ALA A 34 -15.32 -5.74 -9.07
N ALA A 35 -15.98 -6.23 -8.03
CA ALA A 35 -17.42 -6.06 -7.89
C ALA A 35 -17.70 -4.61 -7.49
N VAL A 36 -18.47 -3.90 -8.29
CA VAL A 36 -18.82 -2.50 -8.07
C VAL A 36 -20.32 -2.36 -7.92
N LEU A 37 -20.73 -1.73 -6.83
CA LEU A 37 -22.10 -1.32 -6.56
C LEU A 37 -22.21 0.20 -6.63
N ILE A 38 -23.30 0.70 -7.19
CA ILE A 38 -23.64 2.11 -7.21
C ILE A 38 -24.95 2.35 -6.48
N ALA A 39 -25.05 3.50 -5.83
CA ALA A 39 -26.24 3.92 -5.11
C ALA A 39 -26.81 5.20 -5.73
N HIS A 40 -28.12 5.19 -5.99
CA HIS A 40 -28.89 6.36 -6.40
C HIS A 40 -29.88 6.74 -5.31
N TRP A 41 -29.95 8.02 -4.99
CA TRP A 41 -30.96 8.59 -4.09
C TRP A 41 -31.88 9.51 -4.87
N ASN A 42 -33.15 9.11 -5.00
CA ASN A 42 -34.14 9.82 -5.83
C ASN A 42 -33.65 10.03 -7.28
N GLY A 43 -33.01 9.03 -7.85
CA GLY A 43 -32.46 9.07 -9.22
C GLY A 43 -31.09 9.76 -9.37
N ALA A 44 -30.58 10.42 -8.33
CA ALA A 44 -29.25 11.03 -8.36
C ALA A 44 -28.20 10.06 -7.84
N LEU A 45 -27.06 9.92 -8.53
CA LEU A 45 -25.92 9.13 -8.08
C LEU A 45 -25.40 9.70 -6.75
N SER A 46 -25.37 8.89 -5.71
CA SER A 46 -25.14 9.31 -4.33
C SER A 46 -23.98 8.61 -3.63
N GLY A 47 -23.51 7.48 -4.17
CA GLY A 47 -22.40 6.74 -3.60
C GLY A 47 -22.06 5.47 -4.37
N PHE A 48 -21.00 4.81 -3.95
CA PHE A 48 -20.58 3.55 -4.51
C PHE A 48 -19.92 2.65 -3.44
N ALA A 49 -19.78 1.38 -3.76
CA ALA A 49 -18.95 0.43 -3.01
C ALA A 49 -18.21 -0.47 -3.98
N THR A 50 -16.95 -0.79 -3.68
CA THR A 50 -16.15 -1.70 -4.48
C THR A 50 -15.54 -2.80 -3.62
N ARG A 51 -15.33 -3.94 -4.24
CA ARG A 51 -14.52 -5.04 -3.71
C ARG A 51 -13.49 -5.41 -4.76
N SER A 52 -12.24 -5.49 -4.35
CA SER A 52 -11.16 -5.97 -5.21
C SER A 52 -10.33 -7.04 -4.49
N GLU A 53 -9.74 -7.92 -5.26
CA GLU A 53 -8.80 -8.94 -4.79
C GLU A 53 -7.41 -8.58 -5.31
N ARG A 54 -6.42 -8.64 -4.43
CA ARG A 54 -5.05 -8.32 -4.82
C ARG A 54 -4.26 -9.61 -5.05
N ARG A 55 -3.55 -9.69 -6.19
CA ARG A 55 -2.71 -10.84 -6.56
C ARG A 55 -1.67 -11.17 -5.48
N VAL A 56 -1.07 -10.14 -4.90
CA VAL A 56 -0.04 -10.31 -3.86
C VAL A 56 -0.65 -10.77 -2.54
N HIS A 57 -1.89 -10.41 -2.23
CA HIS A 57 -2.54 -10.67 -0.94
C HIS A 57 -3.90 -11.38 -1.11
N PRO A 58 -3.92 -12.63 -1.57
CA PRO A 58 -5.17 -13.32 -1.90
C PRO A 58 -6.06 -13.65 -0.70
N HIS A 59 -5.53 -13.56 0.51
CA HIS A 59 -6.27 -13.88 1.74
C HIS A 59 -7.16 -12.75 2.24
N ALA A 60 -7.01 -11.56 1.67
CA ALA A 60 -7.79 -10.40 2.04
C ALA A 60 -8.44 -9.75 0.81
N SER A 61 -9.69 -9.31 0.96
CA SER A 61 -10.36 -8.46 -0.04
C SER A 61 -10.27 -7.01 0.39
N SER A 62 -9.89 -6.13 -0.52
CA SER A 62 -9.95 -4.69 -0.31
C SER A 62 -11.36 -4.18 -0.56
N LEU A 63 -11.88 -3.35 0.34
CA LEU A 63 -13.19 -2.73 0.23
C LEU A 63 -13.06 -1.22 0.21
N THR A 64 -13.88 -0.59 -0.62
CA THR A 64 -14.02 0.86 -0.64
C THR A 64 -15.50 1.20 -0.62
N ILE A 65 -15.90 2.18 0.21
CA ILE A 65 -17.26 2.71 0.25
C ILE A 65 -17.17 4.23 0.28
N GLY A 66 -17.78 4.84 -0.72
CA GLY A 66 -17.86 6.28 -0.86
C GLY A 66 -19.30 6.76 -0.89
N VAL A 67 -19.60 7.85 -0.17
CA VAL A 67 -20.88 8.54 -0.21
C VAL A 67 -20.61 10.03 -0.40
N LEU A 68 -21.21 10.63 -1.42
CA LEU A 68 -21.08 12.05 -1.70
C LEU A 68 -21.49 12.88 -0.47
N PRO A 69 -20.81 14.00 -0.19
CA PRO A 69 -21.01 14.80 1.03
C PRO A 69 -22.48 15.15 1.30
N GLU A 70 -23.21 15.59 0.27
CA GLU A 70 -24.61 16.01 0.34
C GLU A 70 -25.59 14.89 0.65
N PHE A 71 -25.17 13.61 0.46
CA PHE A 71 -26.00 12.43 0.76
C PHE A 71 -25.56 11.68 2.03
N ARG A 72 -24.59 12.22 2.77
CA ARG A 72 -24.16 11.61 4.04
C ARG A 72 -25.25 11.74 5.10
N GLY A 73 -25.26 10.81 6.04
CA GLY A 73 -26.29 10.79 7.10
C GLY A 73 -27.60 10.12 6.69
N LEU A 74 -27.84 9.84 5.39
CA LEU A 74 -29.08 9.24 4.86
C LEU A 74 -29.08 7.70 4.89
N GLY A 75 -28.10 7.06 5.53
CA GLY A 75 -28.03 5.59 5.64
C GLY A 75 -27.45 4.88 4.41
N ILE A 76 -27.07 5.60 3.35
CA ILE A 76 -26.58 5.04 2.07
C ILE A 76 -25.34 4.18 2.26
N GLY A 77 -24.34 4.64 3.00
CA GLY A 77 -23.14 3.86 3.28
C GLY A 77 -23.43 2.53 4.01
N GLY A 78 -24.43 2.55 4.91
CA GLY A 78 -24.90 1.32 5.60
C GLY A 78 -25.63 0.36 4.67
N ALA A 79 -26.35 0.86 3.69
CA ALA A 79 -27.03 0.04 2.68
C ALA A 79 -26.03 -0.56 1.71
N LEU A 80 -25.10 0.23 1.16
CA LEU A 80 -24.00 -0.24 0.31
C LEU A 80 -23.16 -1.32 1.02
N TRP A 81 -22.86 -1.12 2.30
CA TRP A 81 -22.17 -2.11 3.11
C TRP A 81 -22.91 -3.45 3.16
N ARG A 82 -24.22 -3.45 3.44
CA ARG A 82 -25.01 -4.70 3.53
C ARG A 82 -25.06 -5.45 2.22
N GLU A 83 -25.25 -4.73 1.10
CA GLU A 83 -25.27 -5.35 -0.23
C GLU A 83 -23.90 -5.92 -0.58
N LEU A 84 -22.81 -5.17 -0.31
CA LEU A 84 -21.46 -5.64 -0.59
C LEU A 84 -21.15 -6.92 0.18
N ILE A 85 -21.44 -6.94 1.49
CA ILE A 85 -21.18 -8.11 2.35
C ILE A 85 -22.00 -9.33 1.94
N ALA A 86 -23.24 -9.17 1.51
CA ALA A 86 -24.07 -10.27 1.08
C ALA A 86 -23.45 -11.07 -0.09
N THR A 87 -22.54 -10.47 -0.83
CA THR A 87 -21.83 -11.10 -1.96
C THR A 87 -20.47 -11.66 -1.60
N MET A 88 -20.05 -11.58 -0.33
CA MET A 88 -18.68 -11.91 0.07
C MET A 88 -18.54 -13.32 0.65
N PRO A 89 -17.43 -14.02 0.33
CA PRO A 89 -17.08 -15.24 1.01
C PRO A 89 -16.90 -15.02 2.52
N SER A 90 -17.48 -15.89 3.34
CA SER A 90 -17.46 -15.78 4.82
C SER A 90 -16.09 -16.08 5.44
N ASP A 91 -15.17 -16.66 4.69
CA ASP A 91 -13.84 -17.10 5.12
C ASP A 91 -12.73 -16.09 4.85
N ARG A 92 -13.07 -14.92 4.28
CA ARG A 92 -12.08 -13.89 3.92
C ARG A 92 -11.99 -12.78 4.94
N VAL A 93 -10.78 -12.26 5.07
CA VAL A 93 -10.49 -11.02 5.79
C VAL A 93 -10.83 -9.83 4.90
N TRP A 94 -11.47 -8.83 5.47
CA TRP A 94 -11.80 -7.59 4.76
C TRP A 94 -10.94 -6.45 5.25
N ARG A 95 -10.46 -5.64 4.30
CA ARG A 95 -9.60 -4.50 4.57
C ARG A 95 -10.13 -3.25 3.92
N VAL A 96 -9.94 -2.15 4.63
CA VAL A 96 -10.26 -0.81 4.15
C VAL A 96 -9.06 0.09 4.41
N GLY A 97 -8.58 0.76 3.37
CA GLY A 97 -7.65 1.88 3.48
C GLY A 97 -8.41 3.18 3.77
N LEU A 98 -7.92 3.99 4.69
CA LEU A 98 -8.56 5.23 5.09
C LEU A 98 -7.52 6.24 5.58
N SER A 99 -7.56 7.47 5.09
CA SER A 99 -6.78 8.56 5.68
C SER A 99 -7.17 8.78 7.15
N GLU A 100 -6.19 9.02 8.02
CA GLU A 100 -6.39 9.13 9.48
C GLU A 100 -7.32 10.27 9.87
N ASP A 101 -7.42 11.31 9.07
CA ASP A 101 -8.33 12.46 9.26
C ASP A 101 -9.80 12.14 8.99
N ARG A 102 -10.10 11.02 8.33
CA ARG A 102 -11.47 10.59 8.00
C ARG A 102 -12.17 9.94 9.21
N THR A 103 -12.31 10.70 10.29
CA THR A 103 -12.83 10.22 11.59
C THR A 103 -14.22 9.57 11.50
N ALA A 104 -15.12 10.13 10.68
CA ALA A 104 -16.46 9.56 10.46
C ALA A 104 -16.40 8.19 9.77
N GLY A 105 -15.51 8.01 8.78
CA GLY A 105 -15.27 6.75 8.11
C GLY A 105 -14.69 5.71 9.07
N LYS A 106 -13.71 6.10 9.87
CA LYS A 106 -13.12 5.25 10.92
C LYS A 106 -14.19 4.77 11.90
N ALA A 107 -14.99 5.67 12.46
CA ALA A 107 -16.08 5.31 13.38
C ALA A 107 -17.14 4.41 12.72
N PHE A 108 -17.42 4.58 11.41
CA PHE A 108 -18.32 3.71 10.65
C PHE A 108 -17.80 2.27 10.59
N LEU A 109 -16.49 2.09 10.35
CA LEU A 109 -15.83 0.80 10.27
C LEU A 109 -15.67 0.14 11.65
N GLU A 110 -15.27 0.90 12.68
CA GLU A 110 -15.10 0.38 14.05
C GLU A 110 -16.41 -0.18 14.62
N ARG A 111 -17.56 0.50 14.37
CA ARG A 111 -18.88 -0.05 14.73
C ARG A 111 -19.25 -1.36 14.02
N ARG A 112 -18.49 -1.75 13.00
CA ARG A 112 -18.61 -3.03 12.25
C ARG A 112 -17.53 -4.04 12.58
N GLY A 113 -16.81 -3.80 13.69
CA GLY A 113 -15.79 -4.72 14.19
C GLY A 113 -14.42 -4.58 13.50
N PHE A 114 -14.21 -3.55 12.69
CA PHE A 114 -12.89 -3.29 12.13
C PHE A 114 -11.95 -2.71 13.18
N ARG A 115 -10.68 -3.06 13.08
CA ARG A 115 -9.60 -2.53 13.92
C ARG A 115 -8.44 -2.06 13.03
N VAL A 116 -7.74 -1.03 13.44
CA VAL A 116 -6.51 -0.60 12.79
C VAL A 116 -5.45 -1.68 12.98
N VAL A 117 -4.93 -2.20 11.88
CA VAL A 117 -3.87 -3.23 11.87
C VAL A 117 -2.55 -2.70 11.33
N ARG A 118 -2.58 -1.58 10.60
CA ARG A 118 -1.38 -0.96 10.03
C ARG A 118 -1.60 0.54 9.88
N ARG A 119 -0.53 1.29 10.04
CA ARG A 119 -0.42 2.70 9.63
C ARG A 119 0.63 2.80 8.55
N THR A 120 0.36 3.63 7.55
CA THR A 120 1.25 3.91 6.44
C THR A 120 1.44 5.42 6.35
N TRP A 121 2.68 5.88 6.40
CA TRP A 121 3.03 7.28 6.20
C TRP A 121 3.67 7.47 4.84
N PHE A 122 3.39 8.62 4.22
CA PHE A 122 4.12 9.12 3.08
C PHE A 122 5.04 10.22 3.58
N ALA A 123 6.35 10.01 3.46
CA ALA A 123 7.35 10.88 4.05
C ALA A 123 8.30 11.43 2.99
N ALA A 124 8.53 12.73 3.01
CA ALA A 124 9.56 13.35 2.20
C ALA A 124 10.94 13.10 2.83
N LEU A 125 11.84 12.50 2.07
CA LEU A 125 13.22 12.30 2.50
C LEU A 125 14.01 13.60 2.42
N GLY A 126 14.69 13.93 3.50
CA GLY A 126 15.63 15.05 3.58
C GLY A 126 17.02 14.63 3.14
N PHE A 127 17.77 15.61 2.60
CA PHE A 127 19.16 15.40 2.28
C PHE A 127 20.00 15.42 3.55
N ALA A 128 20.40 14.25 4.03
CA ALA A 128 21.34 14.12 5.12
C ALA A 128 22.79 14.30 4.62
N PRO A 129 23.76 14.67 5.50
CA PRO A 129 25.17 14.60 5.17
C PRO A 129 25.55 13.19 4.72
N ALA A 130 26.41 13.11 3.70
CA ALA A 130 26.92 11.82 3.23
C ALA A 130 27.62 11.08 4.37
N THR A 131 27.19 9.85 4.63
CA THR A 131 27.84 8.93 5.55
C THR A 131 28.75 8.01 4.76
N SER A 132 30.00 7.86 5.20
CA SER A 132 30.91 6.88 4.63
C SER A 132 30.45 5.48 4.99
N LEU A 133 30.45 4.57 4.00
CA LEU A 133 30.26 3.15 4.26
C LEU A 133 31.44 2.59 5.08
N GLU A 134 31.15 1.62 5.92
CA GLU A 134 32.17 0.81 6.56
C GLU A 134 32.94 0.01 5.50
N ALA A 135 34.21 -0.32 5.77
CA ALA A 135 35.14 -0.87 4.77
C ALA A 135 34.72 -2.24 4.19
N ASP A 136 33.88 -2.98 4.92
CA ASP A 136 33.36 -4.29 4.53
C ASP A 136 32.00 -4.20 3.79
N LEU A 137 31.47 -2.99 3.61
CA LEU A 137 30.23 -2.69 2.88
C LEU A 137 30.58 -2.13 1.51
N VAL A 138 30.06 -2.75 0.45
CA VAL A 138 30.38 -2.39 -0.93
C VAL A 138 29.13 -2.36 -1.81
N TRP A 139 29.00 -1.35 -2.64
CA TRP A 139 27.99 -1.30 -3.69
C TRP A 139 28.33 -2.24 -4.84
N ALA A 140 27.39 -3.11 -5.21
CA ALA A 140 27.55 -3.99 -6.37
C ALA A 140 27.59 -3.15 -7.66
N GLN A 141 28.58 -3.39 -8.52
CA GLN A 141 28.74 -2.67 -9.80
C GLN A 141 27.64 -3.04 -10.80
N GLN A 142 27.23 -4.31 -10.82
CA GLN A 142 26.18 -4.82 -11.70
C GLN A 142 25.21 -5.66 -10.86
N PRO A 143 24.20 -5.03 -10.26
CA PRO A 143 23.26 -5.73 -9.38
C PRO A 143 22.37 -6.68 -10.16
N SER A 144 22.33 -7.95 -9.75
CA SER A 144 21.42 -8.95 -10.32
C SER A 144 19.98 -8.66 -9.88
N GLN A 145 19.08 -8.45 -10.83
CA GLN A 145 17.65 -8.23 -10.56
C GLN A 145 17.02 -9.41 -9.81
N MET A 146 17.41 -10.64 -10.10
CA MET A 146 16.89 -11.83 -9.40
C MET A 146 17.33 -11.90 -7.94
N VAL A 147 18.56 -11.45 -7.64
CA VAL A 147 19.04 -11.32 -6.25
C VAL A 147 18.26 -10.25 -5.51
N ILE A 148 18.00 -9.14 -6.16
CA ILE A 148 17.18 -8.05 -5.59
C ILE A 148 15.73 -8.51 -5.38
N ALA A 149 15.12 -9.19 -6.34
CA ALA A 149 13.78 -9.75 -6.20
C ALA A 149 13.68 -10.73 -5.01
N ALA A 150 14.72 -11.52 -4.76
CA ALA A 150 14.78 -12.39 -3.58
C ALA A 150 14.83 -11.59 -2.27
N LEU A 151 15.67 -10.54 -2.22
CA LEU A 151 15.72 -9.64 -1.05
C LEU A 151 14.39 -8.96 -0.79
N ILE A 152 13.73 -8.44 -1.84
CA ILE A 152 12.41 -7.81 -1.75
C ILE A 152 11.39 -8.80 -1.19
N ARG A 153 11.30 -10.00 -1.79
CA ARG A 153 10.38 -11.06 -1.34
C ARG A 153 10.57 -11.37 0.15
N ASP A 154 11.80 -11.59 0.58
CA ASP A 154 12.12 -12.05 1.93
C ASP A 154 11.83 -10.93 2.95
N HIS A 155 12.22 -9.70 2.65
CA HIS A 155 11.93 -8.52 3.44
C HIS A 155 10.41 -8.27 3.52
N TYR A 156 9.73 -8.24 2.38
CA TYR A 156 8.29 -8.01 2.28
C TYR A 156 7.50 -9.06 3.07
N THR A 157 7.87 -10.33 2.93
CA THR A 157 7.23 -11.42 3.67
C THR A 157 7.40 -11.25 5.18
N ALA A 158 8.58 -10.85 5.64
CA ALA A 158 8.87 -10.66 7.06
C ALA A 158 8.11 -9.44 7.65
N THR A 159 7.90 -8.38 6.87
CA THR A 159 7.25 -7.14 7.34
C THR A 159 5.73 -7.16 7.17
N HIS A 160 5.18 -8.06 6.36
CA HIS A 160 3.75 -8.18 6.07
C HIS A 160 3.05 -9.34 6.79
N GLY A 161 3.49 -9.68 8.00
CA GLY A 161 2.93 -10.81 8.77
C GLY A 161 1.41 -10.72 9.02
N VAL A 162 0.86 -9.51 9.17
CA VAL A 162 -0.60 -9.29 9.29
C VAL A 162 -1.34 -9.47 7.95
N ASN A 163 -0.63 -9.47 6.83
CA ASN A 163 -1.14 -9.69 5.48
C ASN A 163 -0.10 -10.45 4.66
N PRO A 164 0.11 -11.73 4.94
CA PRO A 164 1.14 -12.48 4.25
C PRO A 164 0.92 -12.48 2.73
N PRO A 165 1.98 -12.30 1.95
CA PRO A 165 1.88 -12.39 0.50
C PRO A 165 1.63 -13.85 0.06
N ALA A 166 1.10 -14.00 -1.15
CA ALA A 166 1.04 -15.30 -1.80
C ALA A 166 2.45 -15.87 -2.04
N ALA A 167 2.54 -17.18 -2.17
CA ALA A 167 3.76 -17.88 -2.58
C ALA A 167 4.03 -17.65 -4.09
N LEU A 168 4.48 -16.45 -4.44
CA LEU A 168 4.80 -16.07 -5.81
C LEU A 168 6.24 -16.46 -6.18
N GLY A 169 6.46 -16.79 -7.46
CA GLY A 169 7.80 -17.03 -8.01
C GLY A 169 8.65 -15.73 -8.03
N LEU A 170 9.97 -15.88 -8.04
CA LEU A 170 10.89 -14.72 -8.05
C LEU A 170 10.71 -13.82 -9.27
N GLU A 171 10.37 -14.38 -10.43
CA GLU A 171 10.10 -13.59 -11.63
C GLU A 171 8.91 -12.65 -11.44
N THR A 172 7.84 -13.13 -10.79
CA THR A 172 6.70 -12.28 -10.45
C THR A 172 7.09 -11.15 -9.48
N TRP A 173 7.95 -11.43 -8.50
CA TRP A 173 8.47 -10.39 -7.61
C TRP A 173 9.32 -9.37 -8.37
N ARG A 174 10.15 -9.83 -9.31
CA ARG A 174 10.91 -8.95 -10.20
C ARG A 174 9.97 -8.03 -10.98
N GLU A 175 8.98 -8.60 -11.67
CA GLU A 175 7.98 -7.83 -12.44
C GLU A 175 7.25 -6.79 -11.58
N LEU A 176 6.77 -7.17 -10.39
CA LEU A 176 5.98 -6.30 -9.53
C LEU A 176 6.74 -5.10 -8.96
N PHE A 177 8.06 -5.24 -8.76
CA PHE A 177 8.83 -4.24 -8.04
C PHE A 177 9.97 -3.59 -8.85
N LEU A 178 10.42 -4.22 -9.93
CA LEU A 178 11.56 -3.71 -10.68
C LEU A 178 11.22 -3.15 -12.06
N ASP A 179 10.09 -3.55 -12.67
CA ASP A 179 9.77 -3.14 -14.05
C ASP A 179 9.49 -1.62 -14.17
N GLU A 180 9.02 -0.98 -13.11
CA GLU A 180 8.76 0.46 -13.07
C GLU A 180 9.90 1.28 -12.46
N THR A 181 11.00 0.64 -12.05
CA THR A 181 12.13 1.37 -11.47
C THR A 181 12.92 2.14 -12.51
N LEU A 182 13.46 3.28 -12.10
CA LEU A 182 14.37 4.05 -12.94
C LEU A 182 15.69 3.28 -13.13
N PRO A 183 16.18 3.06 -14.38
CA PRO A 183 17.26 2.11 -14.67
C PRO A 183 18.54 2.33 -13.86
N ASP A 184 18.96 3.59 -13.72
CA ASP A 184 20.21 3.94 -13.05
C ASP A 184 20.07 4.21 -11.55
N SER A 185 18.88 3.97 -10.98
CA SER A 185 18.63 4.15 -9.56
C SER A 185 18.79 2.88 -8.72
N LEU A 186 18.85 1.73 -9.37
CA LEU A 186 18.92 0.43 -8.70
C LEU A 186 20.25 0.26 -7.95
N ARG A 187 20.18 -0.01 -6.65
CA ARG A 187 21.34 -0.19 -5.78
C ARG A 187 21.25 -1.51 -5.03
N LEU A 188 22.37 -2.21 -4.94
CA LEU A 188 22.54 -3.44 -4.16
C LEU A 188 23.77 -3.28 -3.27
N LEU A 189 23.57 -3.32 -1.96
CA LEU A 189 24.63 -3.28 -0.96
C LEU A 189 25.01 -4.71 -0.57
N THR A 190 26.32 -4.97 -0.51
CA THR A 190 26.88 -6.25 -0.08
C THR A 190 27.76 -6.06 1.14
N HIS A 191 27.80 -7.07 2.01
CA HIS A 191 28.74 -7.23 3.11
C HIS A 191 29.59 -8.47 2.85
N ASN A 192 30.89 -8.31 2.71
CA ASN A 192 31.81 -9.39 2.33
C ASN A 192 31.36 -10.17 1.08
N GLY A 193 30.83 -9.45 0.07
CA GLY A 193 30.31 -10.03 -1.16
C GLY A 193 28.92 -10.67 -1.05
N VAL A 194 28.30 -10.69 0.13
CA VAL A 194 26.93 -11.22 0.34
C VAL A 194 25.92 -10.09 0.27
N PRO A 195 24.87 -10.18 -0.57
CA PRO A 195 23.78 -9.19 -0.64
C PRO A 195 23.08 -9.02 0.70
N ILE A 196 22.93 -7.77 1.16
CA ILE A 196 22.30 -7.45 2.45
C ILE A 196 21.18 -6.42 2.35
N ALA A 197 21.24 -5.52 1.36
CA ALA A 197 20.18 -4.54 1.17
C ALA A 197 20.08 -4.09 -0.30
N ALA A 198 18.89 -3.67 -0.70
CA ALA A 198 18.66 -3.13 -2.02
C ALA A 198 17.60 -2.02 -1.98
N THR A 199 17.70 -1.08 -2.93
CA THR A 199 16.76 0.03 -3.07
C THR A 199 16.75 0.57 -4.50
N ALA A 200 15.67 1.24 -4.89
CA ALA A 200 15.54 1.93 -6.18
C ALA A 200 14.53 3.07 -6.10
N LEU A 201 14.53 3.92 -7.13
CA LEU A 201 13.53 4.95 -7.37
C LEU A 201 12.58 4.55 -8.49
N ALA A 202 11.36 5.07 -8.41
CA ALA A 202 10.35 4.99 -9.46
C ALA A 202 9.78 6.40 -9.73
N PRO A 203 9.14 6.62 -10.89
CA PRO A 203 8.33 7.82 -11.12
C PRO A 203 7.25 7.95 -10.04
N SER A 204 6.91 9.19 -9.69
CA SER A 204 5.89 9.42 -8.66
C SER A 204 4.52 8.93 -9.10
N LEU A 205 3.83 8.22 -8.22
CA LEU A 205 2.47 7.72 -8.44
C LEU A 205 1.44 8.83 -8.62
N ASP A 206 1.71 10.04 -8.07
CA ASP A 206 0.84 11.21 -8.25
C ASP A 206 1.10 11.97 -9.57
N GLY A 207 2.01 11.46 -10.42
CA GLY A 207 2.35 12.01 -11.74
C GLY A 207 3.16 13.31 -11.70
N ARG A 208 3.67 13.71 -10.54
CA ARG A 208 4.48 14.94 -10.41
C ARG A 208 5.87 14.74 -10.99
N SER A 209 6.25 15.58 -11.93
CA SER A 209 7.54 15.49 -12.63
C SER A 209 8.75 15.89 -11.78
N ASP A 210 8.53 16.61 -10.67
CA ASP A 210 9.57 17.07 -9.74
C ASP A 210 9.77 16.11 -8.55
N THR A 211 9.00 15.04 -8.49
CA THR A 211 8.97 14.08 -7.38
C THR A 211 9.30 12.67 -7.88
N LEU A 212 10.05 11.92 -7.12
CA LEU A 212 10.28 10.49 -7.31
C LEU A 212 9.87 9.74 -6.04
N ASP A 213 9.39 8.51 -6.22
CA ASP A 213 9.07 7.63 -5.10
C ASP A 213 10.19 6.61 -4.88
N VAL A 214 10.41 6.21 -3.65
CA VAL A 214 11.24 5.05 -3.33
C VAL A 214 10.43 3.80 -3.69
N ALA A 215 10.84 3.12 -4.76
CA ALA A 215 10.14 1.94 -5.26
C ALA A 215 10.15 0.79 -4.22
N PHE A 216 11.26 0.64 -3.52
CA PHE A 216 11.43 -0.27 -2.40
C PHE A 216 12.69 0.09 -1.59
N LEU A 217 12.67 -0.27 -0.31
CA LEU A 217 13.80 -0.23 0.61
C LEU A 217 13.85 -1.58 1.33
N SER A 218 14.63 -2.52 0.82
CA SER A 218 14.66 -3.89 1.30
C SER A 218 15.99 -4.22 1.97
N VAL A 219 15.91 -4.82 3.15
CA VAL A 219 17.08 -5.25 3.93
C VAL A 219 16.90 -6.74 4.27
N ARG A 220 17.95 -7.52 4.16
CA ARG A 220 17.95 -8.94 4.53
C ARG A 220 17.50 -9.10 5.99
N VAL A 221 16.65 -10.07 6.27
CA VAL A 221 15.94 -10.19 7.56
C VAL A 221 16.89 -10.27 8.76
N ASP A 222 18.00 -11.00 8.64
CA ASP A 222 19.02 -11.10 9.69
C ASP A 222 19.84 -9.82 9.89
N TRP A 223 19.66 -8.82 9.00
CA TRP A 223 20.26 -7.49 9.08
C TRP A 223 19.28 -6.41 9.59
N HIS A 224 18.02 -6.73 9.85
CA HIS A 224 17.04 -5.74 10.33
C HIS A 224 17.51 -5.04 11.61
N VAL A 225 18.13 -5.74 12.55
CA VAL A 225 18.69 -5.16 13.79
C VAL A 225 19.86 -4.21 13.49
N GLN A 226 20.57 -4.44 12.39
CA GLN A 226 21.71 -3.63 11.95
C GLN A 226 21.32 -2.57 10.91
N ALA A 227 20.04 -2.49 10.54
CA ALA A 227 19.55 -1.57 9.52
C ALA A 227 19.89 -0.11 9.83
N LEU A 228 19.95 0.26 11.12
CA LEU A 228 20.39 1.59 11.62
C LEU A 228 21.75 2.02 11.04
N ARG A 229 22.65 1.09 10.77
CA ARG A 229 24.01 1.36 10.26
C ARG A 229 24.03 1.62 8.76
N ILE A 230 23.10 1.01 8.01
CA ILE A 230 23.11 1.01 6.55
C ILE A 230 22.07 1.93 5.92
N ILE A 231 20.96 2.21 6.62
CA ILE A 231 19.88 3.07 6.09
C ILE A 231 20.38 4.46 5.67
N PRO A 232 21.20 5.19 6.45
CA PRO A 232 21.70 6.48 6.01
C PRO A 232 22.45 6.41 4.68
N ALA A 233 23.24 5.37 4.45
CA ALA A 233 23.94 5.18 3.20
C ALA A 233 23.00 4.86 2.03
N LEU A 234 21.99 4.00 2.25
CA LEU A 234 20.96 3.69 1.26
C LEU A 234 20.19 4.95 0.86
N LEU A 235 19.76 5.74 1.83
CA LEU A 235 19.04 7.00 1.58
C LEU A 235 19.92 8.01 0.84
N ASN A 236 21.18 8.14 1.20
CA ASN A 236 22.10 9.03 0.49
C ASN A 236 22.30 8.65 -0.98
N GLU A 237 22.43 7.36 -1.29
CA GLU A 237 22.51 6.86 -2.66
C GLU A 237 21.22 7.15 -3.45
N LEU A 238 20.05 6.89 -2.85
CA LEU A 238 18.77 7.24 -3.47
C LEU A 238 18.66 8.73 -3.76
N LEU A 239 18.98 9.56 -2.79
CA LEU A 239 18.91 11.01 -2.93
C LEU A 239 19.93 11.54 -3.95
N SER A 240 21.11 10.92 -4.04
CA SER A 240 22.09 11.23 -5.08
C SER A 240 21.58 10.88 -6.47
N ALA A 241 20.99 9.69 -6.63
CA ALA A 241 20.36 9.28 -7.87
C ALA A 241 19.21 10.21 -8.25
N ALA A 242 18.32 10.54 -7.29
CA ALA A 242 17.20 11.45 -7.52
C ALA A 242 17.63 12.82 -8.04
N ARG A 243 18.71 13.37 -7.49
CA ARG A 243 19.29 14.63 -8.00
C ARG A 243 19.78 14.52 -9.46
N ALA A 244 20.37 13.39 -9.82
CA ALA A 244 20.82 13.15 -11.20
C ALA A 244 19.64 13.11 -12.19
N TYR A 245 18.44 12.70 -11.71
CA TYR A 245 17.20 12.79 -12.47
C TYR A 245 16.52 14.17 -12.40
N GLY A 246 17.08 15.14 -11.67
CA GLY A 246 16.50 16.46 -11.50
C GLY A 246 15.33 16.55 -10.54
N ALA A 247 15.10 15.52 -9.72
CA ALA A 247 14.03 15.52 -8.75
C ALA A 247 14.33 16.50 -7.60
N MET A 248 13.29 17.22 -7.19
CA MET A 248 13.31 18.14 -6.06
C MET A 248 12.86 17.45 -4.77
N ARG A 249 12.14 16.33 -4.90
CA ARG A 249 11.52 15.62 -3.80
C ARG A 249 11.62 14.11 -4.00
N VAL A 250 11.86 13.39 -2.91
CA VAL A 250 11.82 11.92 -2.88
C VAL A 250 10.85 11.51 -1.78
N MET A 251 9.87 10.71 -2.13
CA MET A 251 8.85 10.22 -1.21
C MET A 251 9.13 8.77 -0.83
N LEU A 252 8.92 8.44 0.42
CA LEU A 252 9.00 7.09 0.96
C LEU A 252 7.67 6.71 1.57
N GLU A 253 7.11 5.59 1.13
CA GLU A 253 6.00 4.93 1.81
C GLU A 253 6.54 4.10 2.98
N VAL A 254 6.00 4.31 4.18
CA VAL A 254 6.47 3.69 5.42
C VAL A 254 5.34 3.00 6.13
N ASP A 255 5.38 1.68 6.18
CA ASP A 255 4.45 0.88 6.96
C ASP A 255 4.89 0.70 8.42
N SER A 256 3.97 0.85 9.36
CA SER A 256 4.23 0.65 10.80
C SER A 256 4.70 -0.77 11.16
N THR A 257 4.53 -1.73 10.27
CA THR A 257 4.98 -3.11 10.42
C THR A 257 6.39 -3.36 9.89
N ASP A 258 6.98 -2.36 9.21
CA ASP A 258 8.32 -2.43 8.66
C ASP A 258 9.32 -1.66 9.55
N PRO A 259 10.17 -2.34 10.35
CA PRO A 259 11.12 -1.68 11.23
C PRO A 259 12.21 -0.92 10.48
N VAL A 260 12.53 -1.33 9.25
CA VAL A 260 13.54 -0.69 8.39
C VAL A 260 13.01 0.64 7.87
N ALA A 261 11.80 0.62 7.29
CA ALA A 261 11.15 1.83 6.80
C ALA A 261 10.80 2.79 7.94
N MET A 262 10.35 2.29 9.11
CA MET A 262 10.12 3.11 10.31
C MET A 262 11.38 3.83 10.79
N HIS A 263 12.55 3.20 10.64
CA HIS A 263 13.81 3.86 10.95
C HIS A 263 14.12 4.96 9.92
N ALA A 264 13.94 4.70 8.63
CA ALA A 264 14.09 5.71 7.59
C ALA A 264 13.14 6.90 7.80
N LEU A 265 11.91 6.66 8.27
CA LEU A 265 10.95 7.70 8.63
C LEU A 265 11.51 8.66 9.70
N SER A 266 12.25 8.15 10.69
CA SER A 266 12.85 8.98 11.73
C SER A 266 13.86 10.01 11.21
N GLN A 267 14.34 9.83 9.99
CA GLN A 267 15.27 10.72 9.28
C GLN A 267 14.57 11.60 8.23
N SER A 268 13.25 11.49 8.10
CA SER A 268 12.49 12.30 7.17
C SER A 268 12.35 13.75 7.64
N THR A 269 12.20 14.68 6.69
CA THR A 269 12.03 16.11 6.97
C THR A 269 10.56 16.52 7.12
N ALA A 270 9.65 15.76 6.54
CA ALA A 270 8.21 16.01 6.61
C ALA A 270 7.42 14.71 6.44
N GLN A 271 6.27 14.63 7.09
CA GLN A 271 5.27 13.58 6.91
C GLN A 271 4.03 14.22 6.32
N ASP A 272 3.61 13.78 5.13
CA ASP A 272 2.50 14.43 4.42
C ASP A 272 1.14 13.86 4.84
N ALA A 273 1.02 12.55 5.00
CA ALA A 273 -0.26 11.90 5.35
C ALA A 273 -0.02 10.59 6.11
N CYS A 274 -0.99 10.24 6.95
CA CYS A 274 -1.06 8.92 7.55
C CYS A 274 -2.33 8.21 7.09
N TRP A 275 -2.15 7.02 6.54
CA TRP A 275 -3.23 6.12 6.15
C TRP A 275 -3.35 4.98 7.13
N LEU A 276 -4.58 4.63 7.45
CA LEU A 276 -4.91 3.51 8.31
C LEU A 276 -5.38 2.36 7.44
N THR A 277 -4.80 1.18 7.63
CA THR A 277 -5.41 -0.06 7.17
C THR A 277 -6.23 -0.64 8.32
N LEU A 278 -7.55 -0.71 8.12
CA LEU A 278 -8.46 -1.34 9.06
C LEU A 278 -8.85 -2.72 8.54
N GLN A 279 -8.96 -3.66 9.45
CA GLN A 279 -9.29 -5.06 9.16
C GLN A 279 -10.40 -5.51 10.10
N ASN A 280 -11.38 -6.30 9.58
CA ASN A 280 -12.34 -7.01 10.43
C ASN A 280 -11.65 -8.18 11.13
N ALA A 281 -12.18 -8.59 12.30
CA ALA A 281 -11.83 -9.87 12.88
C ALA A 281 -12.25 -10.99 11.92
N ILE A 282 -11.39 -11.99 11.71
CA ILE A 282 -11.80 -13.23 11.06
C ILE A 282 -12.92 -13.80 11.94
N PRO A 283 -14.12 -14.08 11.42
CA PRO A 283 -15.12 -14.79 12.19
C PRO A 283 -14.46 -16.09 12.71
N GLU A 284 -14.46 -16.30 14.03
CA GLU A 284 -14.06 -17.61 14.53
C GLU A 284 -14.89 -18.66 13.79
N PRO A 285 -14.28 -19.72 13.24
CA PRO A 285 -15.05 -20.80 12.63
C PRO A 285 -16.04 -21.26 13.69
N ALA A 286 -17.34 -21.14 13.37
CA ALA A 286 -18.41 -21.58 14.27
C ALA A 286 -18.00 -22.95 14.77
N ALA A 287 -17.79 -23.09 16.08
CA ALA A 287 -17.41 -24.34 16.69
C ALA A 287 -18.40 -25.39 16.16
N ARG A 288 -17.91 -26.30 15.30
CA ARG A 288 -18.72 -27.43 14.83
C ARG A 288 -19.13 -28.14 16.12
N THR A 289 -20.36 -27.90 16.55
CA THR A 289 -21.01 -28.74 17.51
C THR A 289 -20.97 -30.15 16.92
N MET A 290 -19.95 -30.92 17.30
CA MET A 290 -19.96 -32.35 17.07
C MET A 290 -21.12 -32.87 17.87
N GLY A 291 -22.25 -33.02 17.18
CA GLY A 291 -23.40 -33.70 17.72
C GLY A 291 -22.99 -35.14 18.13
N ALA A 292 -23.23 -35.43 19.39
CA ALA A 292 -23.09 -36.73 19.95
C ALA A 292 -24.15 -37.70 19.34
#